data_170fb586b003e892ef799a60589d834d
#
_entry.id   170fb586b003e892ef799a60589d834d
#
_cell.length_a   1.000
_cell.length_b   1.000
_cell.length_c   1.000
_cell.angle_alpha   90.00
_cell.angle_beta   90.00
_cell.angle_gamma   90.00
#
_symmetry.space_group_name_H-M   'P 1'
#
loop_
_entity.id
_entity.type
_entity.pdbx_description
1 polymer ?
#
loop_
_entity_poly.entity_id
_entity_poly.type
_entity_poly.pdbx_seq_one_letter_code
_entity_poly.pdbx_strand_id
1 'polypeptide(L)'
;VQYSFAYYLDSMKRCGLSKIDMWGGAPHYCRLDYNSSREAGQKIAQLRRAMDDLGMQVVIYTPETLGYPFSYSTPDFPLRSRTLDYMKAAMEDALLFGTNRVFLNTGCHSRDLNREEGFLRTADSYRVLCDTAERMGVDLILEQLQPYESNLCTTLPDISRMLSLVGSPNLKVCVDLVAMEVAGENLEAYCETFGE
;
A
#
# COMPACT_ATOMS: atom_id res chain seq x y z
N VAL A 1 2.13 15.69 -4.31
CA VAL A 1 0.71 15.95 -4.65
C VAL A 1 0.39 17.41 -4.94
N GLN A 2 1.30 18.34 -4.70
CA GLN A 2 1.12 19.76 -5.04
C GLN A 2 1.61 20.09 -6.46
N TYR A 3 2.24 19.16 -7.15
CA TYR A 3 2.83 19.32 -8.47
C TYR A 3 2.25 18.34 -9.45
N SER A 4 2.21 18.70 -10.74
CA SER A 4 1.77 17.80 -11.81
C SER A 4 2.73 16.60 -11.97
N PHE A 5 2.23 15.52 -12.55
CA PHE A 5 3.05 14.35 -12.82
C PHE A 5 4.24 14.67 -13.76
N ALA A 6 4.04 15.53 -14.75
CA ALA A 6 5.12 15.97 -15.64
C ALA A 6 6.23 16.71 -14.88
N TYR A 7 5.89 17.62 -13.96
CA TYR A 7 6.86 18.29 -13.11
C TYR A 7 7.60 17.32 -12.19
N TYR A 8 6.89 16.33 -11.64
CA TYR A 8 7.49 15.29 -10.82
C TYR A 8 8.54 14.50 -11.60
N LEU A 9 8.20 14.01 -12.80
CA LEU A 9 9.13 13.27 -13.65
C LEU A 9 10.37 14.11 -14.05
N ASP A 10 10.17 15.37 -14.42
CA ASP A 10 11.28 16.28 -14.73
C ASP A 10 12.19 16.49 -13.50
N SER A 11 11.61 16.64 -12.33
CA SER A 11 12.36 16.77 -11.07
C SER A 11 13.19 15.51 -10.75
N MET A 12 12.59 14.32 -10.91
CA MET A 12 13.30 13.04 -10.75
C MET A 12 14.49 12.95 -11.70
N LYS A 13 14.28 13.29 -12.97
CA LYS A 13 15.34 13.31 -13.99
C LYS A 13 16.48 14.25 -13.62
N ARG A 14 16.17 15.48 -13.18
CA ARG A 14 17.19 16.46 -12.75
C ARG A 14 18.01 15.96 -11.56
N CYS A 15 17.40 15.19 -10.67
CA CYS A 15 18.08 14.59 -9.51
C CYS A 15 18.82 13.27 -9.84
N GLY A 16 18.80 12.80 -11.09
CA GLY A 16 19.42 11.54 -11.49
C GLY A 16 18.71 10.30 -10.94
N LEU A 17 17.43 10.42 -10.55
CA LEU A 17 16.62 9.34 -9.99
C LEU A 17 15.79 8.69 -11.11
N SER A 18 15.72 7.36 -11.10
CA SER A 18 15.02 6.57 -12.12
C SER A 18 14.02 5.56 -11.56
N LYS A 19 13.95 5.41 -10.23
CA LYS A 19 13.01 4.49 -9.56
C LYS A 19 11.92 5.28 -8.88
N ILE A 20 10.68 4.88 -9.09
CA ILE A 20 9.48 5.60 -8.66
C ILE A 20 8.65 4.70 -7.73
N ASP A 21 8.30 5.22 -6.57
CA ASP A 21 7.11 4.82 -5.84
C ASP A 21 5.92 5.57 -6.47
N MET A 22 5.02 4.82 -7.12
CA MET A 22 3.86 5.41 -7.80
C MET A 22 2.69 5.54 -6.84
N TRP A 23 2.48 6.75 -6.33
CA TRP A 23 1.35 7.02 -5.44
C TRP A 23 0.01 7.01 -6.20
N GLY A 24 -0.92 6.21 -5.71
CA GLY A 24 -2.27 5.98 -6.27
C GLY A 24 -3.29 6.99 -5.78
N GLY A 25 -2.99 8.29 -5.88
CA GLY A 25 -3.83 9.41 -5.51
C GLY A 25 -3.79 10.54 -6.53
N ALA A 26 -4.84 11.38 -6.53
CA ALA A 26 -4.88 12.57 -7.36
C ALA A 26 -3.80 13.59 -6.92
N PRO A 27 -3.14 14.34 -7.83
CA PRO A 27 -3.50 14.51 -9.24
C PRO A 27 -2.76 13.55 -10.20
N HIS A 28 -1.94 12.62 -9.73
CA HIS A 28 -1.13 11.78 -10.61
C HIS A 28 -1.95 10.66 -11.24
N TYR A 29 -2.50 9.79 -10.41
CA TYR A 29 -3.40 8.72 -10.80
C TYR A 29 -4.24 8.30 -9.60
N CYS A 30 -5.54 8.19 -9.75
CA CYS A 30 -6.42 7.61 -8.74
C CYS A 30 -7.38 6.63 -9.43
N ARG A 31 -7.39 5.38 -8.98
CA ARG A 31 -8.27 4.35 -9.55
C ARG A 31 -9.73 4.74 -9.52
N LEU A 32 -10.16 5.48 -8.49
CA LEU A 32 -11.57 5.90 -8.31
C LEU A 32 -12.05 6.94 -9.34
N ASP A 33 -11.12 7.58 -10.08
CA ASP A 33 -11.47 8.55 -11.11
C ASP A 33 -11.96 7.90 -12.42
N TYR A 34 -11.88 6.56 -12.52
CA TYR A 34 -12.21 5.80 -13.73
C TYR A 34 -13.36 4.83 -13.51
N ASN A 35 -14.32 4.84 -14.44
CA ASN A 35 -15.52 4.02 -14.34
C ASN A 35 -15.28 2.53 -14.74
N SER A 36 -14.11 2.22 -15.30
CA SER A 36 -13.78 0.86 -15.75
C SER A 36 -12.28 0.58 -15.70
N SER A 37 -11.90 -0.70 -15.57
CA SER A 37 -10.51 -1.15 -15.68
C SER A 37 -9.90 -0.79 -17.04
N ARG A 38 -10.70 -0.71 -18.10
CA ARG A 38 -10.25 -0.29 -19.43
C ARG A 38 -9.81 1.17 -19.44
N GLU A 39 -10.59 2.08 -18.88
CA GLU A 39 -10.26 3.51 -18.79
C GLU A 39 -9.03 3.73 -17.91
N ALA A 40 -8.98 3.08 -16.74
CA ALA A 40 -7.84 3.10 -15.85
C ALA A 40 -6.57 2.60 -16.56
N GLY A 41 -6.64 1.47 -17.27
CA GLY A 41 -5.53 0.92 -18.03
C GLY A 41 -5.03 1.84 -19.16
N GLN A 42 -5.94 2.55 -19.84
CA GLN A 42 -5.56 3.55 -20.84
C GLN A 42 -4.75 4.71 -20.23
N LYS A 43 -5.19 5.17 -19.05
CA LYS A 43 -4.46 6.20 -18.29
C LYS A 43 -3.10 5.71 -17.84
N ILE A 44 -3.03 4.50 -17.27
CA ILE A 44 -1.75 3.88 -16.85
C ILE A 44 -0.80 3.75 -18.05
N ALA A 45 -1.28 3.29 -19.20
CA ALA A 45 -0.46 3.20 -20.41
C ALA A 45 0.08 4.56 -20.89
N GLN A 46 -0.68 5.64 -20.69
CA GLN A 46 -0.22 7.01 -20.97
C GLN A 46 0.90 7.43 -20.00
N LEU A 47 0.71 7.19 -18.70
CA LEU A 47 1.72 7.52 -17.67
C LEU A 47 2.99 6.70 -17.86
N ARG A 48 2.84 5.39 -18.17
CA ARG A 48 3.97 4.50 -18.47
C ARG A 48 4.82 5.02 -19.63
N ARG A 49 4.21 5.39 -20.74
CA ARG A 49 4.97 5.96 -21.87
C ARG A 49 5.81 7.17 -21.45
N ALA A 50 5.20 8.09 -20.67
CA ALA A 50 5.93 9.26 -20.17
C ALA A 50 7.12 8.90 -19.24
N MET A 51 7.00 7.82 -18.46
CA MET A 51 8.10 7.30 -17.63
C MET A 51 9.16 6.57 -18.47
N ASP A 52 8.73 5.72 -19.41
CA ASP A 52 9.60 4.94 -20.28
C ASP A 52 10.48 5.86 -21.16
N ASP A 53 9.93 6.96 -21.69
CA ASP A 53 10.66 7.99 -22.45
C ASP A 53 11.79 8.65 -21.65
N LEU A 54 11.73 8.58 -20.32
CA LEU A 54 12.73 9.12 -19.39
C LEU A 54 13.59 8.03 -18.72
N GLY A 55 13.40 6.77 -19.09
CA GLY A 55 14.10 5.62 -18.49
C GLY A 55 13.74 5.38 -17.03
N MET A 56 12.52 5.73 -16.63
CA MET A 56 12.03 5.58 -15.26
C MET A 56 11.24 4.28 -15.07
N GLN A 57 11.35 3.68 -13.88
CA GLN A 57 10.72 2.43 -13.53
C GLN A 57 9.92 2.56 -12.23
N VAL A 58 8.67 2.09 -12.23
CA VAL A 58 7.88 1.93 -11.01
C VAL A 58 8.40 0.70 -10.26
N VAL A 59 8.80 0.90 -9.01
CA VAL A 59 9.31 -0.18 -8.14
C VAL A 59 8.27 -0.67 -7.14
N ILE A 60 7.31 0.19 -6.81
CA ILE A 60 6.15 -0.12 -5.96
C ILE A 60 4.99 0.78 -6.35
N TYR A 61 3.77 0.27 -6.24
CA TYR A 61 2.54 1.04 -6.39
C TYR A 61 1.88 1.20 -5.02
N THR A 62 1.63 2.45 -4.63
CA THR A 62 1.09 2.84 -3.33
C THR A 62 -0.35 3.36 -3.50
N PRO A 63 -1.38 2.48 -3.49
CA PRO A 63 -2.78 2.92 -3.51
C PRO A 63 -3.11 3.64 -2.20
N GLU A 64 -3.75 4.82 -2.30
CA GLU A 64 -4.15 5.57 -1.10
C GLU A 64 -5.29 4.86 -0.37
N THR A 65 -5.04 4.37 0.84
CA THR A 65 -6.02 3.65 1.67
C THR A 65 -5.98 4.04 3.14
N LEU A 66 -5.22 5.10 3.49
CA LEU A 66 -5.01 5.46 4.90
C LEU A 66 -6.31 5.88 5.62
N GLY A 67 -7.24 6.46 4.90
CA GLY A 67 -8.50 6.95 5.47
C GLY A 67 -9.69 6.76 4.53
N TYR A 68 -10.70 7.61 4.72
CA TYR A 68 -11.90 7.60 3.88
C TYR A 68 -11.55 7.60 2.38
N PRO A 69 -12.20 6.77 1.56
CA PRO A 69 -13.38 5.95 1.84
C PRO A 69 -13.07 4.48 2.14
N PHE A 70 -11.96 4.16 2.80
CA PHE A 70 -11.48 2.79 3.01
C PHE A 70 -11.40 2.43 4.49
N SER A 71 -11.59 1.15 4.81
CA SER A 71 -11.30 0.56 6.12
C SER A 71 -11.25 -0.96 6.04
N TYR A 72 -10.14 -1.56 6.45
CA TYR A 72 -9.97 -3.02 6.57
C TYR A 72 -10.58 -3.57 7.85
N SER A 73 -10.63 -2.74 8.89
CA SER A 73 -10.98 -3.12 10.27
C SER A 73 -12.45 -2.94 10.62
N THR A 74 -13.23 -2.24 9.77
CA THR A 74 -14.62 -1.91 10.05
C THR A 74 -15.51 -3.17 10.17
N PRO A 75 -16.49 -3.20 11.10
CA PRO A 75 -17.54 -4.21 11.11
C PRO A 75 -18.55 -4.03 9.96
N ASP A 76 -18.63 -2.84 9.36
CA ASP A 76 -19.49 -2.55 8.21
C ASP A 76 -19.00 -3.33 6.97
N PHE A 77 -19.76 -4.36 6.61
CA PHE A 77 -19.39 -5.26 5.52
C PHE A 77 -19.33 -4.55 4.15
N PRO A 78 -20.29 -3.71 3.74
CA PRO A 78 -20.21 -2.96 2.48
C PRO A 78 -18.94 -2.10 2.36
N LEU A 79 -18.57 -1.38 3.42
CA LEU A 79 -17.36 -0.56 3.44
C LEU A 79 -16.09 -1.43 3.32
N ARG A 80 -16.02 -2.53 4.08
CA ARG A 80 -14.89 -3.44 4.02
C ARG A 80 -14.76 -4.12 2.66
N SER A 81 -15.88 -4.61 2.08
CA SER A 81 -15.89 -5.21 0.74
C SER A 81 -15.37 -4.23 -0.31
N ARG A 82 -15.85 -2.99 -0.30
CA ARG A 82 -15.35 -1.94 -1.20
C ARG A 82 -13.84 -1.72 -1.06
N THR A 83 -13.31 -1.75 0.16
CA THR A 83 -11.87 -1.62 0.41
C THR A 83 -11.09 -2.78 -0.21
N LEU A 84 -11.58 -4.01 -0.04
CA LEU A 84 -10.96 -5.19 -0.63
C LEU A 84 -11.02 -5.16 -2.17
N ASP A 85 -12.14 -4.77 -2.74
CA ASP A 85 -12.31 -4.68 -4.20
C ASP A 85 -11.41 -3.60 -4.81
N TYR A 86 -11.26 -2.45 -4.12
CA TYR A 86 -10.30 -1.43 -4.51
C TYR A 86 -8.86 -1.95 -4.50
N MET A 87 -8.45 -2.67 -3.45
CA MET A 87 -7.09 -3.23 -3.37
C MET A 87 -6.82 -4.31 -4.41
N LYS A 88 -7.81 -5.14 -4.76
CA LYS A 88 -7.68 -6.10 -5.87
C LYS A 88 -7.47 -5.38 -7.20
N ALA A 89 -8.23 -4.31 -7.45
CA ALA A 89 -8.02 -3.48 -8.63
C ALA A 89 -6.66 -2.76 -8.60
N ALA A 90 -6.17 -2.37 -7.44
CA ALA A 90 -4.82 -1.80 -7.28
C ALA A 90 -3.70 -2.80 -7.62
N MET A 91 -3.89 -4.09 -7.34
CA MET A 91 -2.95 -5.13 -7.79
C MET A 91 -2.91 -5.24 -9.32
N GLU A 92 -4.07 -5.17 -9.99
CA GLU A 92 -4.14 -5.11 -11.46
C GLU A 92 -3.39 -3.87 -12.00
N ASP A 93 -3.61 -2.71 -11.39
CA ASP A 93 -2.96 -1.46 -11.76
C ASP A 93 -1.44 -1.52 -11.57
N ALA A 94 -0.95 -2.12 -10.48
CA ALA A 94 0.46 -2.32 -10.22
C ALA A 94 1.14 -3.13 -11.35
N LEU A 95 0.53 -4.22 -11.77
CA LEU A 95 1.03 -5.04 -12.89
C LEU A 95 1.05 -4.25 -14.20
N LEU A 96 0.03 -3.41 -14.45
CA LEU A 96 0.02 -2.50 -15.59
C LEU A 96 1.09 -1.41 -15.49
N PHE A 97 1.43 -0.93 -14.29
CA PHE A 97 2.57 -0.05 -14.05
C PHE A 97 3.93 -0.75 -14.19
N GLY A 98 3.95 -2.09 -14.26
CA GLY A 98 5.15 -2.89 -14.44
C GLY A 98 5.87 -3.25 -13.14
N THR A 99 5.15 -3.23 -12.01
CA THR A 99 5.63 -3.71 -10.72
C THR A 99 4.70 -4.80 -10.19
N ASN A 100 5.25 -5.73 -9.43
CA ASN A 100 4.47 -6.73 -8.69
C ASN A 100 4.41 -6.42 -7.18
N ARG A 101 4.74 -5.18 -6.77
CA ARG A 101 4.71 -4.76 -5.37
C ARG A 101 3.62 -3.72 -5.16
N VAL A 102 2.74 -4.00 -4.22
CA VAL A 102 1.63 -3.11 -3.83
C VAL A 102 1.78 -2.78 -2.36
N PHE A 103 1.85 -1.49 -2.09
CA PHE A 103 1.92 -0.97 -0.75
C PHE A 103 0.60 -1.17 0.01
N LEU A 104 0.70 -1.44 1.30
CA LEU A 104 -0.43 -1.74 2.18
C LEU A 104 -0.19 -1.10 3.55
N ASN A 105 -1.23 -0.55 4.14
CA ASN A 105 -1.24 -0.10 5.53
C ASN A 105 -2.55 -0.54 6.22
N THR A 106 -2.57 -0.55 7.55
CA THR A 106 -3.75 -1.01 8.31
C THR A 106 -4.87 0.03 8.38
N GLY A 107 -4.60 1.27 8.01
CA GLY A 107 -5.49 2.38 8.34
C GLY A 107 -5.68 2.53 9.84
N CYS A 108 -6.74 3.21 10.25
CA CYS A 108 -7.11 3.39 11.66
C CYS A 108 -8.44 2.70 11.95
N HIS A 109 -8.49 1.91 13.02
CA HIS A 109 -9.76 1.40 13.57
C HIS A 109 -10.46 2.47 14.40
N SER A 110 -11.80 2.46 14.43
CA SER A 110 -12.56 3.37 15.27
C SER A 110 -12.09 3.28 16.73
N ARG A 111 -11.67 4.41 17.31
CA ARG A 111 -11.00 4.43 18.61
C ARG A 111 -11.91 4.15 19.80
N ASP A 112 -13.22 4.21 19.57
CA ASP A 112 -14.30 3.87 20.53
C ASP A 112 -14.70 2.38 20.48
N LEU A 113 -14.17 1.61 19.54
CA LEU A 113 -14.41 0.18 19.40
C LEU A 113 -13.24 -0.66 19.92
N ASN A 114 -13.47 -1.95 20.07
CA ASN A 114 -12.45 -2.87 20.55
C ASN A 114 -11.31 -3.02 19.55
N ARG A 115 -10.10 -2.55 19.93
CA ARG A 115 -8.90 -2.61 19.09
C ARG A 115 -8.58 -4.03 18.62
N GLU A 116 -8.71 -5.03 19.50
CA GLU A 116 -8.41 -6.42 19.20
C GLU A 116 -9.31 -6.97 18.09
N GLU A 117 -10.61 -6.68 18.15
CA GLU A 117 -11.54 -7.08 17.08
C GLU A 117 -11.19 -6.41 15.76
N GLY A 118 -10.80 -5.12 15.78
CA GLY A 118 -10.33 -4.39 14.60
C GLY A 118 -9.08 -5.03 14.02
N PHE A 119 -8.13 -5.41 14.88
CA PHE A 119 -6.87 -6.05 14.48
C PHE A 119 -7.13 -7.41 13.80
N LEU A 120 -7.93 -8.27 14.41
CA LEU A 120 -8.29 -9.58 13.86
C LEU A 120 -9.05 -9.45 12.53
N ARG A 121 -9.98 -8.49 12.44
CA ARG A 121 -10.74 -8.22 11.21
C ARG A 121 -9.84 -7.70 10.08
N THR A 122 -8.81 -6.94 10.42
CA THR A 122 -7.78 -6.52 9.45
C THR A 122 -6.98 -7.72 8.96
N ALA A 123 -6.58 -8.62 9.86
CA ALA A 123 -5.89 -9.85 9.47
C ALA A 123 -6.74 -10.73 8.54
N ASP A 124 -8.06 -10.85 8.80
CA ASP A 124 -8.98 -11.56 7.90
C ASP A 124 -9.08 -10.89 6.52
N SER A 125 -9.13 -9.56 6.50
CA SER A 125 -9.11 -8.78 5.26
C SER A 125 -7.83 -9.03 4.46
N TYR A 126 -6.69 -9.09 5.14
CA TYR A 126 -5.39 -9.34 4.51
C TYR A 126 -5.24 -10.77 3.99
N ARG A 127 -5.80 -11.78 4.66
CA ARG A 127 -5.84 -13.16 4.11
C ARG A 127 -6.54 -13.17 2.75
N VAL A 128 -7.70 -12.51 2.64
CA VAL A 128 -8.44 -12.41 1.36
C VAL A 128 -7.63 -11.70 0.29
N LEU A 129 -6.89 -10.66 0.64
CA LEU A 129 -6.02 -9.94 -0.30
C LEU A 129 -4.79 -10.78 -0.68
N CYS A 130 -4.18 -11.49 0.26
CA CYS A 130 -3.02 -12.35 0.01
C CYS A 130 -3.38 -13.55 -0.90
N ASP A 131 -4.57 -14.16 -0.73
CA ASP A 131 -5.07 -15.19 -1.65
C ASP A 131 -5.18 -14.68 -3.10
N THR A 132 -5.52 -13.40 -3.27
CA THR A 132 -5.56 -12.77 -4.59
C THR A 132 -4.16 -12.43 -5.08
N ALA A 133 -3.32 -11.89 -4.23
CA ALA A 133 -1.94 -11.53 -4.52
C ALA A 133 -1.12 -12.74 -4.98
N GLU A 134 -1.27 -13.89 -4.30
CA GLU A 134 -0.62 -15.15 -4.71
C GLU A 134 -1.00 -15.58 -6.12
N ARG A 135 -2.31 -15.56 -6.44
CA ARG A 135 -2.78 -15.92 -7.80
C ARG A 135 -2.27 -14.97 -8.88
N MET A 136 -2.02 -13.71 -8.53
CA MET A 136 -1.56 -12.67 -9.45
C MET A 136 -0.03 -12.54 -9.51
N GLY A 137 0.69 -13.22 -8.63
CA GLY A 137 2.15 -13.07 -8.49
C GLY A 137 2.57 -11.70 -7.95
N VAL A 138 1.75 -11.13 -7.05
CA VAL A 138 1.96 -9.82 -6.42
C VAL A 138 2.38 -10.00 -4.97
N ASP A 139 3.30 -9.17 -4.50
CA ASP A 139 3.62 -9.01 -3.08
C ASP A 139 2.91 -7.78 -2.50
N LEU A 140 2.29 -7.96 -1.35
CA LEU A 140 1.72 -6.89 -0.53
C LEU A 140 2.76 -6.43 0.49
N ILE A 141 3.05 -5.14 0.51
CA ILE A 141 4.13 -4.57 1.33
C ILE A 141 3.51 -3.76 2.46
N LEU A 142 3.42 -4.36 3.66
CA LEU A 142 2.79 -3.77 4.83
C LEU A 142 3.74 -2.80 5.52
N GLU A 143 3.29 -1.56 5.68
CA GLU A 143 3.99 -0.51 6.44
C GLU A 143 3.47 -0.38 7.86
N GLN A 144 4.41 -0.16 8.78
CA GLN A 144 4.12 0.36 10.11
C GLN A 144 3.71 1.84 10.02
N LEU A 145 2.67 2.20 10.76
CA LEU A 145 2.18 3.58 10.82
C LEU A 145 2.48 4.22 12.18
N GLN A 146 2.49 5.55 12.21
CA GLN A 146 2.60 6.30 13.46
C GLN A 146 1.27 6.29 14.24
N PRO A 147 1.28 6.51 15.59
CA PRO A 147 0.08 6.43 16.43
C PRO A 147 -1.01 7.46 16.09
N TYR A 148 -0.68 8.56 15.39
CA TYR A 148 -1.69 9.50 14.93
C TYR A 148 -2.42 9.01 13.67
N GLU A 149 -1.78 8.17 12.85
CA GLU A 149 -2.32 7.60 11.61
C GLU A 149 -3.10 6.32 11.87
N SER A 150 -2.65 5.51 12.83
CA SER A 150 -3.23 4.20 13.12
C SER A 150 -3.25 3.91 14.62
N ASN A 151 -4.11 3.01 15.01
CA ASN A 151 -4.11 2.36 16.33
C ASN A 151 -3.97 0.84 16.21
N LEU A 152 -3.56 0.33 15.07
CA LEU A 152 -3.42 -1.11 14.80
C LEU A 152 -1.93 -1.52 14.72
N CYS A 153 -1.28 -1.37 13.58
CA CYS A 153 0.13 -1.73 13.41
C CYS A 153 1.02 -0.50 13.56
N THR A 154 1.44 -0.20 14.78
CA THR A 154 2.27 0.96 15.13
C THR A 154 3.61 0.60 15.76
N THR A 155 3.88 -0.71 15.91
CA THR A 155 5.12 -1.23 16.50
C THR A 155 5.58 -2.50 15.78
N LEU A 156 6.85 -2.85 15.92
CA LEU A 156 7.43 -4.11 15.44
C LEU A 156 6.65 -5.35 15.93
N PRO A 157 6.25 -5.46 17.23
CA PRO A 157 5.39 -6.56 17.68
C PRO A 157 4.03 -6.61 16.99
N ASP A 158 3.40 -5.46 16.69
CA ASP A 158 2.13 -5.42 15.97
C ASP A 158 2.30 -5.95 14.53
N ILE A 159 3.36 -5.53 13.82
CA ILE A 159 3.67 -6.02 12.47
C ILE A 159 3.95 -7.52 12.49
N SER A 160 4.82 -8.00 13.38
CA SER A 160 5.16 -9.42 13.52
C SER A 160 3.91 -10.26 13.78
N ARG A 161 3.03 -9.79 14.66
CA ARG A 161 1.77 -10.44 14.96
C ARG A 161 0.83 -10.46 13.75
N MET A 162 0.75 -9.37 12.99
CA MET A 162 -0.09 -9.30 11.78
C MET A 162 0.40 -10.29 10.73
N LEU A 163 1.70 -10.36 10.47
CA LEU A 163 2.28 -11.34 9.54
C LEU A 163 1.98 -12.78 9.99
N SER A 164 2.15 -13.06 11.27
CA SER A 164 1.87 -14.40 11.84
C SER A 164 0.40 -14.78 11.72
N LEU A 165 -0.53 -13.87 11.97
CA LEU A 165 -1.97 -14.12 11.83
C LEU A 165 -2.38 -14.33 10.39
N VAL A 166 -1.82 -13.57 9.45
CA VAL A 166 -2.12 -13.71 8.01
C VAL A 166 -1.49 -14.97 7.44
N GLY A 167 -0.23 -15.26 7.77
CA GLY A 167 0.46 -16.49 7.42
C GLY A 167 0.75 -16.66 5.93
N SER A 168 0.85 -15.57 5.16
CA SER A 168 1.09 -15.60 3.72
C SER A 168 2.51 -15.16 3.37
N PRO A 169 3.21 -15.88 2.49
CA PRO A 169 4.53 -15.48 2.00
C PRO A 169 4.48 -14.24 1.10
N ASN A 170 3.31 -13.86 0.60
CA ASN A 170 3.09 -12.65 -0.21
C ASN A 170 2.85 -11.38 0.62
N LEU A 171 2.80 -11.48 1.96
CA LEU A 171 2.78 -10.32 2.85
C LEU A 171 4.19 -10.03 3.33
N LYS A 172 4.77 -8.94 2.86
CA LYS A 172 6.12 -8.44 3.18
C LYS A 172 6.04 -7.19 4.05
N VAL A 173 7.18 -6.72 4.55
CA VAL A 173 7.26 -5.55 5.43
C VAL A 173 7.96 -4.39 4.72
N CYS A 174 7.40 -3.19 4.88
CA CYS A 174 8.10 -1.92 4.64
C CYS A 174 8.45 -1.31 6.01
N VAL A 175 9.70 -0.94 6.20
CA VAL A 175 10.14 -0.24 7.40
C VAL A 175 10.08 1.26 7.14
N ASP A 176 9.13 1.95 7.78
CA ASP A 176 9.14 3.41 7.87
C ASP A 176 10.06 3.83 9.02
N LEU A 177 11.19 4.45 8.68
CA LEU A 177 12.18 4.89 9.69
C LEU A 177 11.62 5.94 10.64
N VAL A 178 10.64 6.74 10.22
CA VAL A 178 10.01 7.76 11.09
C VAL A 178 9.06 7.08 12.08
N ALA A 179 8.22 6.15 11.61
CA ALA A 179 7.32 5.39 12.47
C ALA A 179 8.10 4.53 13.47
N MET A 180 9.19 3.91 13.03
CA MET A 180 10.12 3.13 13.86
C MET A 180 10.72 4.00 14.97
N GLU A 181 11.24 5.18 14.64
CA GLU A 181 11.84 6.11 15.64
C GLU A 181 10.78 6.61 16.63
N VAL A 182 9.57 6.95 16.17
CA VAL A 182 8.46 7.36 17.02
C VAL A 182 8.02 6.24 17.98
N ALA A 183 8.13 4.98 17.55
CA ALA A 183 7.87 3.83 18.42
C ALA A 183 9.00 3.55 19.43
N GLY A 184 10.14 4.24 19.32
CA GLY A 184 11.32 3.99 20.16
C GLY A 184 12.04 2.68 19.81
N GLU A 185 11.90 2.21 18.58
CA GLU A 185 12.48 0.98 18.03
C GLU A 185 13.73 1.29 17.20
N ASN A 186 14.43 0.27 16.73
CA ASN A 186 15.64 0.43 15.93
C ASN A 186 15.67 -0.52 14.73
N LEU A 187 16.41 -0.13 13.70
CA LEU A 187 16.48 -0.87 12.44
C LEU A 187 17.08 -2.27 12.59
N GLU A 188 17.99 -2.47 13.54
CA GLU A 188 18.63 -3.76 13.83
C GLU A 188 17.57 -4.81 14.21
N ALA A 189 16.63 -4.45 15.09
CA ALA A 189 15.54 -5.33 15.49
C ALA A 189 14.63 -5.72 14.32
N TYR A 190 14.38 -4.80 13.38
CA TYR A 190 13.63 -5.11 12.14
C TYR A 190 14.40 -6.04 11.22
N CYS A 191 15.71 -5.81 11.03
CA CYS A 191 16.55 -6.68 10.24
C CYS A 191 16.67 -8.08 10.87
N GLU A 192 16.79 -8.19 12.18
CA GLU A 192 16.82 -9.47 12.88
C GLU A 192 15.49 -10.24 12.78
N THR A 193 14.36 -9.51 12.77
CA THR A 193 13.03 -10.12 12.74
C THR A 193 12.58 -10.52 11.32
N PHE A 194 12.89 -9.70 10.31
CA PHE A 194 12.36 -9.83 8.95
C PHE A 194 13.45 -9.95 7.87
N GLY A 195 14.72 -9.69 8.22
CA GLY A 195 15.84 -9.84 7.30
C GLY A 195 16.18 -11.33 7.09
N GLU A 196 16.32 -11.75 5.84
CA GLU A 196 16.93 -13.03 5.47
C GLU A 196 18.40 -12.82 5.07
#